data_87fa3143721743af0908ec0bed8dbfee
#
_entry.id   87fa3143721743af0908ec0bed8dbfee
#
_cell.length_a   1.000
_cell.length_b   1.000
_cell.length_c   1.000
_cell.angle_alpha   90.00
_cell.angle_beta   90.00
_cell.angle_gamma   90.00
#
_symmetry.space_group_name_H-M   'P 1'
#
loop_
_entity.id
_entity.type
_entity.pdbx_description
1 polymer ?
#
loop_
_entity_poly.entity_id
_entity_poly.type
_entity_poly.pdbx_seq_one_letter_code
_entity_poly.pdbx_strand_id
1 'polypeptide(L)'
;GYAVVSSQPGRTDAQKRLMAIRSARMAAMRELAEQIHGIQVDSNTTVIDLMVQNDTFRAVVKGIIRGAKTVRINPTGVDTYETVLEIDKDMMLMMLRNARRT
;
A
#
# COMPACT_ATOMS: atom_id res chain seq x y z
N GLY A 1 4.67 5.79 4.48
CA GLY A 1 3.85 6.25 5.59
C GLY A 1 4.61 6.45 6.89
N TYR A 2 4.08 7.27 7.74
CA TYR A 2 4.66 7.64 9.03
C TYR A 2 3.73 7.29 10.18
N ALA A 3 4.30 6.99 11.34
CA ALA A 3 3.54 6.85 12.57
C ALA A 3 4.38 7.27 13.77
N VAL A 4 3.72 7.90 14.75
CA VAL A 4 4.33 8.40 15.97
C VAL A 4 4.17 7.36 17.07
N VAL A 5 5.27 6.98 17.72
CA VAL A 5 5.30 5.92 18.74
C VAL A 5 4.42 6.26 19.94
N SER A 6 4.54 7.48 20.47
CA SER A 6 3.84 7.89 21.70
C SER A 6 2.31 7.86 21.55
N SER A 7 1.79 8.02 20.32
CA SER A 7 0.35 8.00 20.06
C SER A 7 -0.22 6.59 19.85
N GLN A 8 0.62 5.56 19.84
CA GLN A 8 0.18 4.19 19.59
C GLN A 8 -0.32 3.52 20.87
N PRO A 9 -1.32 2.60 20.75
CA PRO A 9 -1.76 1.80 21.87
C PRO A 9 -0.68 0.81 22.29
N GLY A 10 -0.60 0.53 23.58
CA GLY A 10 0.34 -0.42 24.13
C GLY A 10 0.76 -0.03 25.54
N ARG A 11 1.18 -1.01 26.34
CA ARG A 11 1.61 -0.79 27.72
C ARG A 11 3.10 -0.50 27.85
N THR A 12 3.89 -0.99 26.90
CA THR A 12 5.35 -0.83 26.91
C THR A 12 5.81 -0.05 25.68
N ASP A 13 7.00 0.53 25.79
CA ASP A 13 7.62 1.23 24.66
C ASP A 13 7.85 0.29 23.47
N ALA A 14 8.23 -0.95 23.73
CA ALA A 14 8.42 -1.95 22.68
C ALA A 14 7.12 -2.22 21.92
N GLN A 15 5.98 -2.36 22.64
CA GLN A 15 4.67 -2.54 22.01
C GLN A 15 4.26 -1.32 21.20
N LYS A 16 4.48 -0.12 21.73
CA LYS A 16 4.18 1.14 21.03
C LYS A 16 5.00 1.27 19.75
N ARG A 17 6.30 0.92 19.79
CA ARG A 17 7.16 0.94 18.60
C ARG A 17 6.67 -0.06 17.54
N LEU A 18 6.32 -1.28 17.95
CA LEU A 18 5.77 -2.27 17.02
C LEU A 18 4.48 -1.77 16.37
N MET A 19 3.60 -1.18 17.14
CA MET A 19 2.35 -0.60 16.63
C MET A 19 2.61 0.57 15.71
N ALA A 20 3.61 1.41 16.00
CA ALA A 20 4.01 2.50 15.13
C ALA A 20 4.50 1.99 13.76
N ILE A 21 5.31 0.94 13.75
CA ILE A 21 5.79 0.32 12.51
C ILE A 21 4.61 -0.21 11.69
N ARG A 22 3.67 -0.90 12.32
CA ARG A 22 2.45 -1.40 11.65
C ARG A 22 1.59 -0.28 11.10
N SER A 23 1.40 0.78 11.88
CA SER A 23 0.62 1.95 11.46
C SER A 23 1.27 2.68 10.30
N ALA A 24 2.60 2.82 10.31
CA ALA A 24 3.35 3.41 9.20
C ALA A 24 3.21 2.56 7.93
N ARG A 25 3.24 1.23 8.05
CA ARG A 25 3.01 0.33 6.91
C ARG A 25 1.59 0.48 6.35
N MET A 26 0.59 0.55 7.20
CA MET A 26 -0.81 0.74 6.77
C MET A 26 -1.00 2.07 6.06
N ALA A 27 -0.37 3.14 6.55
CA ALA A 27 -0.40 4.44 5.90
C ALA A 27 0.27 4.38 4.53
N ALA A 28 1.42 3.72 4.43
CA ALA A 28 2.14 3.52 3.16
C ALA A 28 1.31 2.72 2.16
N MET A 29 0.62 1.67 2.61
CA MET A 29 -0.27 0.86 1.75
C MET A 29 -1.44 1.69 1.23
N ARG A 30 -1.99 2.58 2.04
CA ARG A 30 -3.08 3.47 1.63
C ARG A 30 -2.62 4.47 0.58
N GLU A 31 -1.45 5.09 0.77
CA GLU A 31 -0.85 5.99 -0.20
C GLU A 31 -0.57 5.27 -1.54
N LEU A 32 -0.04 4.06 -1.47
CA LEU A 32 0.22 3.23 -2.65
C LEU A 32 -1.08 2.88 -3.38
N ALA A 33 -2.12 2.53 -2.64
CA ALA A 33 -3.43 2.23 -3.21
C ALA A 33 -3.99 3.43 -3.98
N GLU A 34 -3.88 4.63 -3.44
CA GLU A 34 -4.33 5.84 -4.12
C GLU A 34 -3.59 6.07 -5.43
N GLN A 35 -2.28 5.85 -5.46
CA GLN A 35 -1.48 5.96 -6.67
C GLN A 35 -1.87 4.93 -7.72
N ILE A 36 -2.10 3.68 -7.33
CA ILE A 36 -2.51 2.62 -8.25
C ILE A 36 -3.91 2.87 -8.79
N HIS A 37 -4.85 3.28 -7.94
CA HIS A 37 -6.25 3.56 -8.33
C HIS A 37 -6.33 4.60 -9.44
N GLY A 38 -5.43 5.57 -9.45
CA GLY A 38 -5.40 6.64 -10.44
C GLY A 38 -4.71 6.29 -11.76
N ILE A 39 -4.09 5.12 -11.87
CA ILE A 39 -3.41 4.71 -13.11
C ILE A 39 -4.43 4.56 -14.23
N GLN A 40 -4.15 5.17 -15.38
CA GLN A 40 -4.96 5.02 -16.58
C GLN A 40 -4.66 3.69 -17.27
N VAL A 41 -5.71 2.91 -17.51
CA VAL A 41 -5.62 1.65 -18.23
C VAL A 41 -5.80 1.89 -19.74
N ASP A 42 -6.68 2.81 -20.08
CA ASP A 42 -6.85 3.34 -21.43
C ASP A 42 -7.24 4.83 -21.37
N SER A 43 -7.58 5.44 -22.49
CA SER A 43 -7.85 6.88 -22.56
C SER A 43 -9.05 7.36 -21.72
N ASN A 44 -9.94 6.43 -21.33
CA ASN A 44 -11.19 6.76 -20.64
C ASN A 44 -11.40 6.03 -19.32
N THR A 45 -10.50 5.11 -18.97
CA THR A 45 -10.73 4.19 -17.85
C THR A 45 -9.51 4.14 -16.93
N THR A 46 -9.73 4.32 -15.64
CA THR A 46 -8.71 4.14 -14.61
C THR A 46 -8.83 2.79 -13.92
N VAL A 47 -7.82 2.43 -13.14
CA VAL A 47 -7.84 1.21 -12.33
C VAL A 47 -9.04 1.18 -11.39
N ILE A 48 -9.35 2.29 -10.71
CA ILE A 48 -10.49 2.33 -9.78
C ILE A 48 -11.82 2.10 -10.52
N ASP A 49 -11.97 2.60 -11.74
CA ASP A 49 -13.18 2.38 -12.54
C ASP A 49 -13.42 0.89 -12.80
N LEU A 50 -12.36 0.17 -13.14
CA LEU A 50 -12.44 -1.28 -13.37
C LEU A 50 -12.68 -2.07 -12.08
N MET A 51 -12.13 -1.62 -10.96
CA MET A 51 -12.36 -2.25 -9.66
C MET A 51 -13.83 -2.21 -9.24
N VAL A 52 -14.51 -1.13 -9.55
CA VAL A 52 -15.94 -0.98 -9.26
C VAL A 52 -16.79 -1.94 -10.10
N GLN A 53 -16.37 -2.21 -11.32
CA GLN A 53 -17.12 -3.00 -12.29
C GLN A 53 -16.79 -4.50 -12.27
N ASN A 54 -15.61 -4.88 -11.76
CA ASN A 54 -15.09 -6.23 -11.89
C ASN A 54 -14.44 -6.70 -10.60
N ASP A 55 -15.05 -7.69 -9.95
CA ASP A 55 -14.59 -8.24 -8.67
C ASP A 55 -13.25 -8.94 -8.80
N THR A 56 -13.01 -9.65 -9.89
CA THR A 56 -11.73 -10.33 -10.16
C THR A 56 -10.60 -9.32 -10.29
N PHE A 57 -10.82 -8.26 -11.04
CA PHE A 57 -9.86 -7.18 -11.20
C PHE A 57 -9.56 -6.50 -9.87
N ARG A 58 -10.58 -6.22 -9.08
CA ARG A 58 -10.43 -5.64 -7.75
C ARG A 58 -9.61 -6.54 -6.83
N ALA A 59 -9.84 -7.84 -6.85
CA ALA A 59 -9.09 -8.79 -6.04
C ALA A 59 -7.60 -8.81 -6.42
N VAL A 60 -7.29 -8.73 -7.72
CA VAL A 60 -5.91 -8.66 -8.21
C VAL A 60 -5.22 -7.38 -7.73
N VAL A 61 -5.88 -6.23 -7.84
CA VAL A 61 -5.33 -4.94 -7.36
C VAL A 61 -5.05 -4.99 -5.86
N LYS A 62 -5.99 -5.49 -5.07
CA LYS A 62 -5.80 -5.64 -3.62
C LYS A 62 -4.64 -6.58 -3.29
N GLY A 63 -4.49 -7.66 -4.05
CA GLY A 63 -3.38 -8.59 -3.90
C GLY A 63 -2.03 -7.95 -4.20
N ILE A 64 -1.95 -7.13 -5.24
CA ILE A 64 -0.73 -6.38 -5.60
C ILE A 64 -0.33 -5.44 -4.44
N ILE A 65 -1.26 -4.68 -3.91
CA ILE A 65 -1.00 -3.74 -2.81
C ILE A 65 -0.55 -4.49 -1.56
N ARG A 66 -1.23 -5.59 -1.22
CA ARG A 66 -0.92 -6.40 -0.05
C ARG A 66 0.46 -7.04 -0.17
N GLY A 67 0.87 -7.40 -1.38
CA GLY A 67 2.16 -8.01 -1.68
C GLY A 67 3.29 -7.01 -1.87
N ALA A 68 3.07 -5.71 -1.70
CA ALA A 68 4.11 -4.70 -1.85
C ALA A 68 5.28 -4.97 -0.91
N LYS A 69 6.49 -4.87 -1.46
CA LYS A 69 7.71 -5.14 -0.71
C LYS A 69 8.04 -3.97 0.21
N THR A 70 8.34 -4.27 1.47
CA THR A 70 8.91 -3.29 2.38
C THR A 70 10.38 -3.10 2.05
N VAL A 71 10.75 -1.93 1.54
CA VAL A 71 12.13 -1.61 1.17
C VAL A 71 12.93 -1.24 2.41
N ARG A 72 12.33 -0.45 3.26
CA ARG A 72 12.98 -0.01 4.50
C ARG A 72 11.97 0.46 5.53
N ILE A 73 12.38 0.40 6.78
CA ILE A 73 11.68 0.98 7.93
C ILE A 73 12.69 1.88 8.61
N ASN A 74 12.43 3.20 8.63
CA ASN A 74 13.36 4.19 9.17
C ASN A 74 12.78 4.87 10.40
N PRO A 75 13.53 4.94 11.51
CA PRO A 75 13.20 5.91 12.53
C PRO A 75 13.54 7.31 11.99
N THR A 76 12.56 8.23 12.02
CA THR A 76 12.72 9.60 11.52
C THR A 76 12.73 10.60 12.68
N GLY A 77 13.43 10.27 13.73
CA GLY A 77 13.50 11.03 14.97
C GLY A 77 13.38 10.10 16.16
N VAL A 78 13.15 10.66 17.34
CA VAL A 78 13.09 9.88 18.58
C VAL A 78 11.81 9.05 18.67
N ASP A 79 10.72 9.50 18.03
CA ASP A 79 9.36 9.00 18.27
C ASP A 79 8.58 8.70 16.99
N THR A 80 9.21 8.67 15.83
CA THR A 80 8.50 8.50 14.56
C THR A 80 9.19 7.46 13.69
N TYR A 81 8.38 6.60 13.06
CA TYR A 81 8.83 5.64 12.06
C TYR A 81 8.25 5.96 10.68
N GLU A 82 9.09 5.77 9.66
CA GLU A 82 8.69 5.79 8.26
C GLU A 82 8.78 4.39 7.69
N THR A 83 7.76 3.97 6.93
CA THR A 83 7.79 2.75 6.13
C THR A 83 7.72 3.10 4.65
N VAL A 84 8.65 2.54 3.87
CA VAL A 84 8.69 2.71 2.42
C VAL A 84 8.37 1.38 1.77
N LEU A 85 7.36 1.39 0.90
CA LEU A 85 6.93 0.23 0.13
C LEU A 85 7.30 0.40 -1.33
N GLU A 86 7.49 -0.73 -2.02
CA GLU A 86 7.84 -0.75 -3.43
C GLU A 86 7.04 -1.81 -4.18
N ILE A 87 6.64 -1.50 -5.40
CA ILE A 87 6.02 -2.43 -6.34
C ILE A 87 6.78 -2.36 -7.66
N ASP A 88 7.03 -3.53 -8.25
CA ASP A 88 7.52 -3.63 -9.63
C ASP A 88 6.40 -3.20 -10.57
N LYS A 89 6.58 -2.04 -11.21
CA LYS A 89 5.58 -1.44 -12.08
C LYS A 89 5.27 -2.30 -13.30
N ASP A 90 6.28 -2.90 -13.91
CA ASP A 90 6.09 -3.71 -15.11
C ASP A 90 5.33 -4.98 -14.80
N MET A 91 5.67 -5.65 -13.70
CA MET A 91 4.94 -6.82 -13.22
C MET A 91 3.49 -6.47 -12.89
N MET A 92 3.28 -5.36 -12.19
CA MET A 92 1.93 -4.87 -11.85
C MET A 92 1.09 -4.64 -13.11
N LEU A 93 1.64 -3.94 -14.10
CA LEU A 93 0.92 -3.66 -15.34
C LEU A 93 0.56 -4.95 -16.09
N MET A 94 1.47 -5.93 -16.09
CA MET A 94 1.20 -7.25 -16.70
C MET A 94 0.06 -7.96 -15.98
N MET A 95 0.06 -7.98 -14.65
CA MET A 95 -1.00 -8.59 -13.84
C MET A 95 -2.35 -7.92 -14.07
N LEU A 96 -2.37 -6.59 -14.15
CA LEU A 96 -3.59 -5.83 -14.40
C LEU A 96 -4.15 -6.09 -15.80
N ARG A 97 -3.30 -6.18 -16.81
CA ARG A 97 -3.73 -6.53 -18.18
C ARG A 97 -4.33 -7.92 -18.25
N ASN A 98 -3.70 -8.89 -17.59
CA ASN A 98 -4.21 -10.26 -17.55
C ASN A 98 -5.55 -10.33 -16.81
N ALA A 99 -5.71 -9.63 -15.70
CA ALA A 99 -6.94 -9.57 -14.95
C ALA A 99 -8.08 -8.91 -15.72
N ARG A 100 -7.77 -7.91 -16.56
CA ARG A 100 -8.76 -7.23 -17.38
C ARG A 100 -9.36 -8.12 -18.46
N ARG A 101 -8.59 -9.11 -18.93
CA ARG A 101 -9.06 -10.04 -19.99
C ARG A 101 -10.03 -11.10 -19.48
N THR A 102 -10.09 -11.30 -18.20
CA THR A 102 -11.04 -12.23 -17.56
C THR A 102 -12.28 -11.47 -17.06
#